data_edfeba1a76af2f2a6068d53554057cc0
#
_entry.id   edfeba1a76af2f2a6068d53554057cc0
#
_cell.length_a   1.000
_cell.length_b   1.000
_cell.length_c   1.000
_cell.angle_alpha   90.00
_cell.angle_beta   90.00
_cell.angle_gamma   90.00
#
_symmetry.space_group_name_H-M   'P 1'
#
loop_
_entity.id
_entity.type
_entity.pdbx_description
1 polymer ?
#
loop_
_entity_poly.entity_id
_entity_poly.type
_entity_poly.pdbx_seq_one_letter_code
_entity_poly.pdbx_strand_id
1 'polypeptide(L)'
;MYRIFCLVILITLIISNNSYCIDLNQALNTALTNNPHLKAKFYNSIENKQKIILNSISKFLPSLVYSLSTQQPDLFVSSDNRAMQLKVTQQVFNGGADAAAFRQSKHLVNIEEINFLIEKQNILLEAVNAYMKVLTTAEVYKLTQHTKKVLTEHLLATQKRFALGEVTKTDVSQATARLSSATSESIKAYGNMKTAEANYIHVIGEAPIDLHHPTIPAIPESIDQALETAQKHNLSLQASHIGYKAAKQGVLIAIGHLLPSISISSTSSYIYNNYNPYMNPHTQINNAFEITMSLPIFQQGLNIAAVQQSRLAIKQKMYSYHEALNAIKEAVISSWENIATANSMLQAAQDSVKYSEVVLSGIKQEAELNLRTVLDVLDAEQELLKAKVNLVNVQSNVIISIYNLLALIGQLNIN
;
A
#
# COMPACT_ATOMS: atom_id res chain seq x y z
N MET A 1 -26.22 -33.48 37.71
CA MET A 1 -25.20 -32.41 37.69
C MET A 1 -23.79 -32.92 37.33
N TYR A 2 -23.33 -34.09 37.75
CA TYR A 2 -21.98 -34.60 37.46
C TYR A 2 -21.71 -34.91 35.96
N ARG A 3 -22.73 -35.31 35.18
CA ARG A 3 -22.57 -35.63 33.75
C ARG A 3 -22.40 -34.38 32.83
N ILE A 4 -22.93 -33.23 33.24
CA ILE A 4 -22.77 -31.96 32.48
C ILE A 4 -21.40 -31.34 32.75
N PHE A 5 -20.86 -31.52 33.96
CA PHE A 5 -19.55 -31.01 34.33
C PHE A 5 -18.40 -31.76 33.63
N CYS A 6 -18.52 -33.08 33.42
CA CYS A 6 -17.57 -33.85 32.64
C CYS A 6 -17.59 -33.52 31.13
N LEU A 7 -18.76 -33.14 30.58
CA LEU A 7 -18.88 -32.77 29.17
C LEU A 7 -18.26 -31.39 28.88
N VAL A 8 -18.33 -30.46 29.83
CA VAL A 8 -17.71 -29.14 29.71
C VAL A 8 -16.18 -29.22 29.83
N ILE A 9 -15.66 -30.12 30.67
CA ILE A 9 -14.21 -30.36 30.80
C ILE A 9 -13.64 -31.09 29.55
N LEU A 10 -14.43 -31.93 28.89
CA LEU A 10 -14.02 -32.61 27.66
C LEU A 10 -14.03 -31.68 26.43
N ILE A 11 -14.87 -30.66 26.42
CA ILE A 11 -14.90 -29.64 25.35
C ILE A 11 -13.78 -28.63 25.48
N THR A 12 -13.27 -28.37 26.69
CA THR A 12 -12.11 -27.48 26.92
C THR A 12 -10.76 -28.14 26.64
N LEU A 13 -10.71 -29.46 26.45
CA LEU A 13 -9.48 -30.22 26.13
C LEU A 13 -9.27 -30.46 24.62
N ILE A 14 -10.21 -30.04 23.76
CA ILE A 14 -10.08 -30.06 22.29
C ILE A 14 -9.75 -28.66 21.73
N ILE A 15 -9.15 -27.80 22.53
CA ILE A 15 -8.29 -26.75 21.97
C ILE A 15 -6.95 -27.44 21.71
N SER A 16 -6.92 -28.27 20.68
CA SER A 16 -5.67 -28.72 20.09
C SER A 16 -4.89 -27.45 19.75
N ASN A 17 -3.77 -27.24 20.43
CA ASN A 17 -2.70 -26.41 19.95
C ASN A 17 -2.24 -27.01 18.60
N ASN A 18 -3.00 -26.78 17.55
CA ASN A 18 -2.44 -26.81 16.21
C ASN A 18 -1.41 -25.69 16.23
N SER A 19 -0.16 -26.05 16.38
CA SER A 19 0.96 -25.20 15.99
C SER A 19 0.77 -24.98 14.49
N TYR A 20 -0.01 -23.94 14.14
CA TYR A 20 -0.15 -23.50 12.76
C TYR A 20 1.20 -22.90 12.40
N CYS A 21 1.99 -23.70 11.71
CA CYS A 21 3.13 -23.24 10.95
C CYS A 21 2.61 -22.22 9.92
N ILE A 22 2.95 -20.95 10.08
CA ILE A 22 2.45 -19.89 9.20
C ILE A 22 3.31 -19.86 7.94
N ASP A 23 2.73 -20.32 6.82
CA ASP A 23 3.31 -20.13 5.49
C ASP A 23 3.11 -18.68 5.01
N LEU A 24 3.96 -18.21 4.08
CA LEU A 24 3.87 -16.86 3.52
C LEU A 24 2.47 -16.56 2.96
N ASN A 25 1.85 -17.51 2.24
CA ASN A 25 0.50 -17.34 1.70
C ASN A 25 -0.55 -17.11 2.79
N GLN A 26 -0.44 -17.78 3.93
CA GLN A 26 -1.33 -17.55 5.07
C GLN A 26 -1.09 -16.17 5.67
N ALA A 27 0.17 -15.76 5.85
CA ALA A 27 0.52 -14.43 6.35
C ALA A 27 -0.01 -13.32 5.42
N LEU A 28 0.08 -13.50 4.10
CA LEU A 28 -0.47 -12.57 3.11
C LEU A 28 -2.00 -12.47 3.19
N ASN A 29 -2.70 -13.61 3.33
CA ASN A 29 -4.15 -13.62 3.53
C ASN A 29 -4.56 -12.94 4.84
N THR A 30 -3.82 -13.18 5.91
CA THR A 30 -4.05 -12.52 7.20
C THR A 30 -3.83 -11.01 7.11
N ALA A 31 -2.79 -10.56 6.42
CA ALA A 31 -2.55 -9.14 6.16
C ALA A 31 -3.72 -8.49 5.41
N LEU A 32 -4.25 -9.16 4.37
CA LEU A 32 -5.40 -8.63 3.61
C LEU A 32 -6.69 -8.54 4.44
N THR A 33 -6.88 -9.43 5.41
CA THR A 33 -8.10 -9.46 6.24
C THR A 33 -7.99 -8.57 7.47
N ASN A 34 -6.82 -8.49 8.08
CA ASN A 34 -6.63 -7.86 9.39
C ASN A 34 -6.02 -6.46 9.33
N ASN A 35 -5.29 -6.10 8.26
CA ASN A 35 -4.58 -4.82 8.20
C ASN A 35 -5.53 -3.61 8.27
N PRO A 36 -5.43 -2.74 9.30
CA PRO A 36 -6.33 -1.60 9.48
C PRO A 36 -6.16 -0.55 8.37
N HIS A 37 -4.94 -0.40 7.82
CA HIS A 37 -4.67 0.54 6.73
C HIS A 37 -5.45 0.15 5.46
N LEU A 38 -5.44 -1.14 5.10
CA LEU A 38 -6.21 -1.63 3.96
C LEU A 38 -7.72 -1.46 4.16
N LYS A 39 -8.23 -1.70 5.38
CA LYS A 39 -9.63 -1.44 5.71
C LYS A 39 -10.00 0.03 5.56
N ALA A 40 -9.14 0.94 6.04
CA ALA A 40 -9.35 2.38 5.88
C ALA A 40 -9.37 2.78 4.39
N LYS A 41 -8.43 2.26 3.58
CA LYS A 41 -8.40 2.50 2.12
C LYS A 41 -9.62 1.93 1.40
N PHE A 42 -10.13 0.79 1.84
CA PHE A 42 -11.36 0.21 1.30
C PHE A 42 -12.57 1.14 1.51
N TYR A 43 -12.78 1.64 2.74
CA TYR A 43 -13.87 2.57 3.02
C TYR A 43 -13.69 3.90 2.30
N ASN A 44 -12.46 4.42 2.20
CA ASN A 44 -12.16 5.61 1.41
C ASN A 44 -12.49 5.42 -0.09
N SER A 45 -12.15 4.26 -0.65
CA SER A 45 -12.50 3.92 -2.03
C SER A 45 -14.03 3.88 -2.23
N ILE A 46 -14.80 3.31 -1.28
CA ILE A 46 -16.26 3.31 -1.33
C ILE A 46 -16.81 4.74 -1.27
N GLU A 47 -16.31 5.56 -0.35
CA GLU A 47 -16.69 6.97 -0.21
C GLU A 47 -16.47 7.74 -1.51
N ASN A 48 -15.27 7.64 -2.10
CA ASN A 48 -14.93 8.29 -3.36
C ASN A 48 -15.83 7.83 -4.51
N LYS A 49 -16.06 6.52 -4.64
CA LYS A 49 -16.96 5.97 -5.65
C LYS A 49 -18.39 6.51 -5.48
N GLN A 50 -18.92 6.51 -4.27
CA GLN A 50 -20.25 7.07 -3.97
C GLN A 50 -20.32 8.55 -4.32
N LYS A 51 -19.32 9.35 -3.93
CA LYS A 51 -19.24 10.79 -4.26
C LYS A 51 -19.23 11.02 -5.77
N ILE A 52 -18.44 10.26 -6.53
CA ILE A 52 -18.38 10.35 -8.00
C ILE A 52 -19.74 10.01 -8.61
N ILE A 53 -20.38 8.93 -8.17
CA ILE A 53 -21.68 8.48 -8.68
C ILE A 53 -22.77 9.51 -8.34
N LEU A 54 -22.86 9.92 -7.08
CA LEU A 54 -23.85 10.89 -6.62
C LEU A 54 -23.73 12.22 -7.37
N ASN A 55 -22.51 12.74 -7.55
CA ASN A 55 -22.27 13.98 -8.31
C ASN A 55 -22.70 13.87 -9.79
N SER A 56 -22.68 12.68 -10.36
CA SER A 56 -23.11 12.49 -11.75
C SER A 56 -24.61 12.24 -11.88
N ILE A 57 -25.21 11.50 -10.93
CA ILE A 57 -26.65 11.18 -10.94
C ILE A 57 -27.47 12.39 -10.49
N SER A 58 -26.98 13.20 -9.55
CA SER A 58 -27.67 14.38 -9.05
C SER A 58 -28.07 15.36 -10.15
N LYS A 59 -27.32 15.37 -11.26
CA LYS A 59 -27.63 16.19 -12.45
C LYS A 59 -28.92 15.78 -13.16
N PHE A 60 -29.37 14.54 -12.97
CA PHE A 60 -30.60 13.99 -13.55
C PHE A 60 -31.78 13.99 -12.57
N LEU A 61 -31.58 14.44 -11.34
CA LEU A 61 -32.60 14.48 -10.31
C LEU A 61 -33.07 15.94 -10.07
N PRO A 62 -34.37 16.13 -9.72
CA PRO A 62 -34.85 17.44 -9.34
C PRO A 62 -34.24 17.88 -8.00
N SER A 63 -33.95 19.16 -7.90
CA SER A 63 -33.65 19.80 -6.62
C SER A 63 -34.92 20.36 -6.00
N LEU A 64 -35.13 20.13 -4.71
CA LEU A 64 -36.24 20.70 -3.92
C LEU A 64 -35.63 21.58 -2.85
N VAL A 65 -35.95 22.85 -2.89
CA VAL A 65 -35.45 23.85 -1.95
C VAL A 65 -36.61 24.53 -1.25
N TYR A 66 -36.64 24.49 0.06
CA TYR A 66 -37.52 25.30 0.89
C TYR A 66 -36.70 26.46 1.46
N SER A 67 -37.18 27.70 1.25
CA SER A 67 -36.53 28.91 1.79
C SER A 67 -37.53 29.72 2.59
N LEU A 68 -37.09 30.20 3.74
CA LEU A 68 -37.78 31.18 4.56
C LEU A 68 -36.94 32.44 4.59
N SER A 69 -37.52 33.54 4.18
CA SER A 69 -36.88 34.85 4.26
C SER A 69 -37.75 35.83 5.01
N THR A 70 -37.13 36.62 5.87
CA THR A 70 -37.74 37.75 6.56
C THR A 70 -37.00 39.01 6.09
N GLN A 71 -37.72 40.00 5.59
CA GLN A 71 -37.14 41.26 5.16
C GLN A 71 -37.77 42.38 5.96
N GLN A 72 -36.92 43.12 6.66
CA GLN A 72 -37.27 44.37 7.32
C GLN A 72 -36.74 45.53 6.50
N PRO A 73 -37.58 46.25 5.77
CA PRO A 73 -37.13 47.25 4.78
C PRO A 73 -36.52 48.50 5.40
N ASP A 74 -36.84 48.81 6.65
CA ASP A 74 -36.29 49.98 7.33
C ASP A 74 -36.26 49.79 8.86
N LEU A 75 -35.24 50.39 9.52
CA LEU A 75 -35.09 50.35 10.98
C LEU A 75 -36.18 51.14 11.74
N PHE A 76 -36.91 52.00 11.02
CA PHE A 76 -37.91 52.88 11.63
C PHE A 76 -39.36 52.53 11.28
N VAL A 77 -39.56 51.53 10.39
CA VAL A 77 -40.90 51.04 10.02
C VAL A 77 -41.06 49.61 10.50
N SER A 78 -41.99 49.39 11.42
CA SER A 78 -42.35 48.02 11.87
C SER A 78 -43.11 47.31 10.75
N SER A 79 -42.37 46.79 9.74
CA SER A 79 -42.95 45.95 8.70
C SER A 79 -42.37 44.54 8.82
N ASP A 80 -43.22 43.54 8.98
CA ASP A 80 -42.84 42.12 9.07
C ASP A 80 -43.21 41.46 7.73
N ASN A 81 -42.26 41.43 6.81
CA ASN A 81 -42.41 40.78 5.51
C ASN A 81 -41.77 39.37 5.63
N ARG A 82 -42.58 38.35 5.57
CA ARG A 82 -42.14 36.97 5.58
C ARG A 82 -42.49 36.31 4.24
N ALA A 83 -41.50 35.70 3.61
CA ALA A 83 -41.73 34.91 2.41
C ALA A 83 -41.25 33.46 2.66
N MET A 84 -42.18 32.54 2.46
CA MET A 84 -41.90 31.09 2.42
C MET A 84 -41.98 30.67 0.95
N GLN A 85 -40.92 29.98 0.47
CA GLN A 85 -40.87 29.56 -0.91
C GLN A 85 -40.45 28.09 -0.98
N LEU A 86 -41.24 27.33 -1.73
CA LEU A 86 -40.88 25.96 -2.13
C LEU A 86 -40.58 26.00 -3.63
N LYS A 87 -39.33 25.65 -3.98
CA LYS A 87 -38.86 25.63 -5.38
C LYS A 87 -38.37 24.23 -5.74
N VAL A 88 -38.96 23.68 -6.81
CA VAL A 88 -38.47 22.46 -7.49
C VAL A 88 -37.79 22.89 -8.78
N THR A 89 -36.60 22.44 -9.05
CA THR A 89 -35.86 22.69 -10.29
C THR A 89 -35.29 21.41 -10.85
N GLN A 90 -35.56 21.15 -12.14
CA GLN A 90 -35.02 20.01 -12.87
C GLN A 90 -34.32 20.51 -14.13
N GLN A 91 -33.03 20.16 -14.27
CA GLN A 91 -32.33 20.31 -15.54
C GLN A 91 -32.73 19.16 -16.46
N VAL A 92 -33.38 19.48 -17.59
CA VAL A 92 -33.87 18.46 -18.54
C VAL A 92 -32.84 18.21 -19.63
N PHE A 93 -32.15 19.23 -20.06
CA PHE A 93 -31.13 19.16 -21.09
C PHE A 93 -30.02 20.17 -20.82
N ASN A 94 -28.77 19.75 -20.97
CA ASN A 94 -27.59 20.59 -20.74
C ASN A 94 -26.56 20.37 -21.88
N GLY A 95 -27.00 20.52 -23.13
CA GLY A 95 -26.12 20.38 -24.27
C GLY A 95 -25.42 19.00 -24.38
N GLY A 96 -25.93 17.97 -23.69
CA GLY A 96 -25.29 16.65 -23.60
C GLY A 96 -24.13 16.56 -22.58
N ALA A 97 -23.79 17.67 -21.88
CA ALA A 97 -22.72 17.70 -20.87
C ALA A 97 -22.95 16.69 -19.73
N ASP A 98 -24.21 16.55 -19.27
CA ASP A 98 -24.53 15.66 -18.15
C ASP A 98 -24.37 14.16 -18.54
N ALA A 99 -24.75 13.82 -19.78
CA ALA A 99 -24.52 12.47 -20.31
C ALA A 99 -23.01 12.15 -20.45
N ALA A 100 -22.22 13.12 -20.91
CA ALA A 100 -20.76 13.00 -20.98
C ALA A 100 -20.13 12.92 -19.57
N ALA A 101 -20.61 13.71 -18.61
CA ALA A 101 -20.19 13.66 -17.23
C ALA A 101 -20.49 12.30 -16.58
N PHE A 102 -21.65 11.71 -16.87
CA PHE A 102 -21.99 10.36 -16.41
C PHE A 102 -21.08 9.28 -17.00
N ARG A 103 -20.67 9.40 -18.27
CA ARG A 103 -19.67 8.49 -18.87
C ARG A 103 -18.29 8.70 -18.25
N GLN A 104 -17.92 9.95 -17.99
CA GLN A 104 -16.66 10.26 -17.29
C GLN A 104 -16.64 9.65 -15.89
N SER A 105 -17.73 9.78 -15.13
CA SER A 105 -17.82 9.24 -13.78
C SER A 105 -17.63 7.72 -13.74
N LYS A 106 -18.12 6.96 -14.74
CA LYS A 106 -17.85 5.52 -14.86
C LYS A 106 -16.35 5.23 -15.00
N HIS A 107 -15.63 6.02 -15.79
CA HIS A 107 -14.17 5.88 -15.90
C HIS A 107 -13.47 6.23 -14.59
N LEU A 108 -13.91 7.27 -13.89
CA LEU A 108 -13.34 7.65 -12.60
C LEU A 108 -13.59 6.59 -11.51
N VAL A 109 -14.78 5.98 -11.49
CA VAL A 109 -15.08 4.86 -10.58
C VAL A 109 -14.15 3.67 -10.84
N ASN A 110 -13.91 3.32 -12.12
CA ASN A 110 -12.97 2.25 -12.47
C ASN A 110 -11.54 2.58 -12.03
N ILE A 111 -11.12 3.86 -12.10
CA ILE A 111 -9.81 4.29 -11.58
C ILE A 111 -9.74 4.09 -10.07
N GLU A 112 -10.78 4.45 -9.31
CA GLU A 112 -10.81 4.22 -7.87
C GLU A 112 -10.75 2.72 -7.50
N GLU A 113 -11.36 1.84 -8.30
CA GLU A 113 -11.23 0.40 -8.12
C GLU A 113 -9.80 -0.08 -8.35
N ILE A 114 -9.17 0.39 -9.41
CA ILE A 114 -7.77 0.05 -9.70
C ILE A 114 -6.83 0.61 -8.63
N ASN A 115 -7.06 1.84 -8.15
CA ASN A 115 -6.29 2.43 -7.07
C ASN A 115 -6.37 1.59 -5.79
N PHE A 116 -7.54 1.06 -5.46
CA PHE A 116 -7.69 0.14 -4.34
C PHE A 116 -6.92 -1.18 -4.57
N LEU A 117 -6.90 -1.72 -5.79
CA LEU A 117 -6.11 -2.90 -6.13
C LEU A 117 -4.59 -2.63 -6.02
N ILE A 118 -4.13 -1.43 -6.39
CA ILE A 118 -2.74 -1.00 -6.21
C ILE A 118 -2.39 -0.96 -4.71
N GLU A 119 -3.26 -0.38 -3.88
CA GLU A 119 -3.04 -0.37 -2.43
C GLU A 119 -3.01 -1.78 -1.83
N LYS A 120 -3.90 -2.67 -2.28
CA LYS A 120 -3.89 -4.09 -1.92
C LYS A 120 -2.55 -4.74 -2.28
N GLN A 121 -2.04 -4.48 -3.48
CA GLN A 121 -0.75 -4.99 -3.95
C GLN A 121 0.43 -4.46 -3.12
N ASN A 122 0.41 -3.17 -2.76
CA ASN A 122 1.43 -2.55 -1.90
C ASN A 122 1.47 -3.22 -0.52
N ILE A 123 0.32 -3.46 0.09
CA ILE A 123 0.22 -4.18 1.38
C ILE A 123 0.78 -5.60 1.28
N LEU A 124 0.50 -6.30 0.17
CA LEU A 124 1.07 -7.63 -0.06
C LEU A 124 2.59 -7.60 -0.14
N LEU A 125 3.17 -6.64 -0.86
CA LEU A 125 4.63 -6.47 -0.92
C LEU A 125 5.22 -6.09 0.45
N GLU A 126 4.55 -5.24 1.20
CA GLU A 126 4.95 -4.88 2.55
C GLU A 126 4.91 -6.09 3.49
N ALA A 127 3.90 -6.94 3.36
CA ALA A 127 3.78 -8.18 4.12
C ALA A 127 4.88 -9.20 3.76
N VAL A 128 5.22 -9.35 2.46
CA VAL A 128 6.37 -10.17 2.02
C VAL A 128 7.67 -9.66 2.66
N ASN A 129 7.90 -8.36 2.62
CA ASN A 129 9.10 -7.76 3.21
C ASN A 129 9.15 -7.96 4.74
N ALA A 130 8.03 -7.77 5.43
CA ALA A 130 7.94 -7.98 6.87
C ALA A 130 8.18 -9.46 7.25
N TYR A 131 7.59 -10.39 6.51
CA TYR A 131 7.78 -11.84 6.69
C TYR A 131 9.24 -12.24 6.50
N MET A 132 9.85 -11.86 5.39
CA MET A 132 11.26 -12.17 5.08
C MET A 132 12.21 -11.51 6.07
N LYS A 133 11.89 -10.32 6.56
CA LYS A 133 12.69 -9.62 7.56
C LYS A 133 12.73 -10.34 8.90
N VAL A 134 11.60 -10.91 9.36
CA VAL A 134 11.58 -11.71 10.60
C VAL A 134 12.43 -12.97 10.42
N LEU A 135 12.24 -13.71 9.32
CA LEU A 135 13.05 -14.91 9.05
C LEU A 135 14.56 -14.58 9.04
N THR A 136 14.94 -13.55 8.29
CA THR A 136 16.34 -13.13 8.17
C THR A 136 16.93 -12.73 9.52
N THR A 137 16.22 -11.88 10.29
CA THR A 137 16.75 -11.41 11.58
C THR A 137 16.78 -12.49 12.64
N ALA A 138 15.83 -13.43 12.64
CA ALA A 138 15.84 -14.58 13.52
C ALA A 138 17.03 -15.51 13.23
N GLU A 139 17.34 -15.77 11.95
CA GLU A 139 18.47 -16.59 11.55
C GLU A 139 19.81 -15.92 11.90
N VAL A 140 19.93 -14.62 11.63
CA VAL A 140 21.13 -13.84 12.01
C VAL A 140 21.33 -13.86 13.53
N TYR A 141 20.25 -13.75 14.32
CA TYR A 141 20.35 -13.86 15.77
C TYR A 141 20.84 -15.24 16.22
N LYS A 142 20.35 -16.34 15.64
CA LYS A 142 20.83 -17.70 15.91
C LYS A 142 22.33 -17.85 15.58
N LEU A 143 22.77 -17.31 14.43
CA LEU A 143 24.18 -17.35 14.03
C LEU A 143 25.07 -16.58 15.02
N THR A 144 24.68 -15.37 15.41
CA THR A 144 25.45 -14.55 16.37
C THR A 144 25.47 -15.15 17.76
N GLN A 145 24.38 -15.77 18.22
CA GLN A 145 24.35 -16.55 19.47
C GLN A 145 25.32 -17.75 19.44
N HIS A 146 25.33 -18.50 18.33
CA HIS A 146 26.25 -19.62 18.15
C HIS A 146 27.70 -19.16 18.23
N THR A 147 28.06 -18.09 17.51
CA THR A 147 29.42 -17.52 17.53
C THR A 147 29.80 -17.04 18.93
N LYS A 148 28.90 -16.36 19.65
CA LYS A 148 29.14 -15.96 21.04
C LYS A 148 29.43 -17.18 21.93
N LYS A 149 28.70 -18.30 21.77
CA LYS A 149 28.95 -19.55 22.54
C LYS A 149 30.33 -20.12 22.22
N VAL A 150 30.69 -20.22 20.95
CA VAL A 150 32.02 -20.71 20.51
C VAL A 150 33.12 -19.84 21.10
N LEU A 151 33.01 -18.50 21.01
CA LEU A 151 34.02 -17.59 21.58
C LEU A 151 34.10 -17.66 23.12
N THR A 152 33.00 -17.96 23.81
CA THR A 152 33.00 -18.20 25.26
C THR A 152 33.82 -19.43 25.59
N GLU A 153 33.64 -20.51 24.85
CA GLU A 153 34.40 -21.77 25.01
C GLU A 153 35.89 -21.56 24.71
N HIS A 154 36.22 -20.76 23.65
CA HIS A 154 37.59 -20.39 23.33
C HIS A 154 38.24 -19.55 24.44
N LEU A 155 37.57 -18.57 25.03
CA LEU A 155 38.09 -17.81 26.13
C LEU A 155 38.41 -18.68 27.34
N LEU A 156 37.52 -19.61 27.70
CA LEU A 156 37.76 -20.54 28.80
C LEU A 156 38.97 -21.44 28.54
N ALA A 157 39.13 -21.93 27.31
CA ALA A 157 40.30 -22.74 26.92
C ALA A 157 41.58 -21.92 27.00
N THR A 158 41.58 -20.66 26.48
CA THR A 158 42.73 -19.77 26.53
C THR A 158 43.13 -19.41 27.98
N GLN A 159 42.15 -19.19 28.87
CA GLN A 159 42.39 -18.93 30.29
C GLN A 159 43.05 -20.14 30.99
N LYS A 160 42.60 -21.37 30.67
CA LYS A 160 43.24 -22.59 31.20
C LYS A 160 44.68 -22.73 30.72
N ARG A 161 44.94 -22.51 29.44
CA ARG A 161 46.30 -22.55 28.87
C ARG A 161 47.21 -21.46 29.44
N PHE A 162 46.67 -20.27 29.74
CA PHE A 162 47.41 -19.22 30.43
C PHE A 162 47.79 -19.64 31.85
N ALA A 163 46.89 -20.26 32.58
CA ALA A 163 47.23 -20.78 33.93
C ALA A 163 48.32 -21.85 33.94
N LEU A 164 48.48 -22.57 32.80
CA LEU A 164 49.57 -23.54 32.59
C LEU A 164 50.85 -22.90 32.03
N GLY A 165 50.81 -21.59 31.70
CA GLY A 165 51.97 -20.86 31.14
C GLY A 165 52.18 -21.10 29.65
N GLU A 166 51.21 -21.65 28.92
CA GLU A 166 51.33 -21.99 27.48
C GLU A 166 51.01 -20.80 26.56
N VAL A 167 50.29 -19.79 27.02
CA VAL A 167 49.90 -18.62 26.27
C VAL A 167 50.12 -17.34 27.07
N THR A 168 50.09 -16.19 26.42
CA THR A 168 50.37 -14.89 27.03
C THR A 168 49.11 -14.23 27.60
N LYS A 169 49.28 -13.23 28.47
CA LYS A 169 48.19 -12.36 28.93
C LYS A 169 47.52 -11.62 27.78
N THR A 170 48.28 -11.30 26.73
CA THR A 170 47.80 -10.67 25.52
C THR A 170 46.76 -11.56 24.80
N ASP A 171 47.02 -12.87 24.73
CA ASP A 171 46.09 -13.82 24.10
C ASP A 171 44.75 -13.89 24.84
N VAL A 172 44.78 -13.88 26.19
CA VAL A 172 43.56 -13.81 27.02
C VAL A 172 42.81 -12.49 26.79
N SER A 173 43.53 -11.36 26.71
CA SER A 173 42.92 -10.05 26.45
C SER A 173 42.27 -9.99 25.07
N GLN A 174 42.91 -10.56 24.04
CA GLN A 174 42.32 -10.64 22.69
C GLN A 174 41.06 -11.51 22.65
N ALA A 175 41.10 -12.71 23.26
CA ALA A 175 39.92 -13.56 23.36
C ALA A 175 38.76 -12.87 24.09
N THR A 176 39.05 -12.12 25.15
CA THR A 176 38.07 -11.32 25.91
C THR A 176 37.49 -10.21 25.04
N ALA A 177 38.31 -9.48 24.30
CA ALA A 177 37.87 -8.44 23.38
C ALA A 177 36.96 -8.99 22.27
N ARG A 178 37.31 -10.12 21.67
CA ARG A 178 36.48 -10.81 20.66
C ARG A 178 35.13 -11.27 21.21
N LEU A 179 35.10 -11.85 22.43
CA LEU A 179 33.85 -12.24 23.09
C LEU A 179 32.96 -11.01 23.39
N SER A 180 33.56 -9.90 23.79
CA SER A 180 32.84 -8.65 24.05
C SER A 180 32.20 -8.11 22.76
N SER A 181 32.94 -8.14 21.64
CA SER A 181 32.42 -7.77 20.32
C SER A 181 31.26 -8.68 19.89
N ALA A 182 31.43 -10.00 19.96
CA ALA A 182 30.40 -10.96 19.61
C ALA A 182 29.14 -10.86 20.50
N THR A 183 29.35 -10.50 21.78
CA THR A 183 28.24 -10.24 22.71
C THR A 183 27.46 -8.99 22.26
N SER A 184 28.12 -7.92 21.86
CA SER A 184 27.50 -6.71 21.32
C SER A 184 26.74 -7.00 20.04
N GLU A 185 27.33 -7.76 19.10
CA GLU A 185 26.67 -8.17 17.85
C GLU A 185 25.42 -9.01 18.11
N SER A 186 25.48 -9.95 19.06
CA SER A 186 24.32 -10.77 19.43
C SER A 186 23.20 -9.96 20.06
N ILE A 187 23.51 -8.97 20.91
CA ILE A 187 22.53 -8.05 21.51
C ILE A 187 21.87 -7.20 20.40
N LYS A 188 22.67 -6.69 19.47
CA LYS A 188 22.16 -5.92 18.32
C LYS A 188 21.25 -6.78 17.44
N ALA A 189 21.64 -8.02 17.14
CA ALA A 189 20.83 -8.95 16.35
C ALA A 189 19.50 -9.27 17.04
N TYR A 190 19.51 -9.46 18.37
CA TYR A 190 18.28 -9.63 19.16
C TYR A 190 17.35 -8.40 19.06
N GLY A 191 17.90 -7.20 19.20
CA GLY A 191 17.14 -5.96 19.05
C GLY A 191 16.52 -5.83 17.66
N ASN A 192 17.30 -6.15 16.60
CA ASN A 192 16.80 -6.14 15.22
C ASN A 192 15.68 -7.16 15.00
N MET A 193 15.79 -8.37 15.59
CA MET A 193 14.75 -9.38 15.52
C MET A 193 13.46 -8.89 16.18
N LYS A 194 13.55 -8.29 17.39
CA LYS A 194 12.37 -7.73 18.07
C LYS A 194 11.72 -6.59 17.30
N THR A 195 12.51 -5.76 16.65
CA THR A 195 11.99 -4.69 15.77
C THR A 195 11.27 -5.27 14.54
N ALA A 196 11.84 -6.33 13.94
CA ALA A 196 11.21 -7.02 12.81
C ALA A 196 9.90 -7.71 13.21
N GLU A 197 9.85 -8.37 14.39
CA GLU A 197 8.61 -8.95 14.94
C GLU A 197 7.53 -7.87 15.14
N ALA A 198 7.88 -6.71 15.69
CA ALA A 198 6.94 -5.61 15.87
C ALA A 198 6.41 -5.07 14.53
N ASN A 199 7.27 -4.94 13.52
CA ASN A 199 6.86 -4.54 12.17
C ASN A 199 5.95 -5.60 11.52
N TYR A 200 6.25 -6.87 11.70
CA TYR A 200 5.41 -7.98 11.22
C TYR A 200 3.99 -7.89 11.82
N ILE A 201 3.90 -7.70 13.14
CA ILE A 201 2.60 -7.53 13.82
C ILE A 201 1.86 -6.30 13.30
N HIS A 202 2.56 -5.20 13.04
CA HIS A 202 1.95 -3.98 12.49
C HIS A 202 1.35 -4.21 11.11
N VAL A 203 2.07 -4.92 10.23
CA VAL A 203 1.66 -5.11 8.82
C VAL A 203 0.64 -6.24 8.68
N ILE A 204 0.88 -7.38 9.33
CA ILE A 204 0.09 -8.61 9.16
C ILE A 204 -1.06 -8.70 10.19
N GLY A 205 -0.87 -8.14 11.39
CA GLY A 205 -1.90 -8.09 12.42
C GLY A 205 -1.87 -9.25 13.40
N GLU A 206 -0.91 -10.19 13.28
CA GLU A 206 -0.73 -11.34 14.15
C GLU A 206 0.75 -11.52 14.52
N ALA A 207 1.03 -12.21 15.62
CA ALA A 207 2.40 -12.51 16.03
C ALA A 207 3.05 -13.55 15.09
N PRO A 208 4.36 -13.42 14.77
CA PRO A 208 5.05 -14.42 13.96
C PRO A 208 5.27 -15.70 14.79
N ILE A 209 4.65 -16.80 14.39
CA ILE A 209 4.78 -18.10 15.04
C ILE A 209 5.31 -19.09 14.00
N ASP A 210 6.48 -19.66 14.25
CA ASP A 210 7.10 -20.74 13.48
C ASP A 210 7.09 -20.54 11.96
N LEU A 211 7.70 -19.43 11.50
CA LEU A 211 7.75 -19.04 10.10
C LEU A 211 8.69 -19.95 9.30
N HIS A 212 8.26 -20.35 8.11
CA HIS A 212 9.05 -21.21 7.21
C HIS A 212 9.54 -20.42 5.99
N HIS A 213 10.65 -20.88 5.40
CA HIS A 213 11.12 -20.33 4.13
C HIS A 213 10.07 -20.58 3.05
N PRO A 214 9.59 -19.51 2.37
CA PRO A 214 8.57 -19.66 1.35
C PRO A 214 9.10 -20.39 0.13
N THR A 215 8.22 -21.10 -0.56
CA THR A 215 8.52 -21.66 -1.89
C THR A 215 8.63 -20.50 -2.90
N ILE A 216 9.61 -20.61 -3.78
CA ILE A 216 9.83 -19.61 -4.83
C ILE A 216 8.68 -19.71 -5.86
N PRO A 217 7.91 -18.64 -6.08
CA PRO A 217 6.85 -18.65 -7.09
C PRO A 217 7.43 -18.68 -8.50
N ALA A 218 6.65 -19.22 -9.44
CA ALA A 218 7.04 -19.22 -10.84
C ALA A 218 7.11 -17.79 -11.41
N ILE A 219 8.16 -17.51 -12.18
CA ILE A 219 8.35 -16.25 -12.91
C ILE A 219 8.22 -16.53 -14.42
N PRO A 220 7.95 -15.51 -15.25
CA PRO A 220 7.99 -15.64 -16.70
C PRO A 220 9.32 -16.23 -17.19
N GLU A 221 9.28 -16.97 -18.30
CA GLU A 221 10.47 -17.63 -18.84
C GLU A 221 11.44 -16.67 -19.55
N SER A 222 10.94 -15.50 -19.99
CA SER A 222 11.73 -14.49 -20.69
C SER A 222 11.32 -13.07 -20.30
N ILE A 223 12.24 -12.13 -20.50
CA ILE A 223 12.00 -10.71 -20.31
C ILE A 223 10.90 -10.18 -21.23
N ASP A 224 10.82 -10.68 -22.46
CA ASP A 224 9.81 -10.27 -23.42
C ASP A 224 8.41 -10.68 -22.97
N GLN A 225 8.27 -11.89 -22.42
CA GLN A 225 7.02 -12.37 -21.81
C GLN A 225 6.63 -11.53 -20.59
N ALA A 226 7.62 -11.16 -19.74
CA ALA A 226 7.38 -10.29 -18.60
C ALA A 226 6.91 -8.89 -19.03
N LEU A 227 7.52 -8.31 -20.05
CA LEU A 227 7.14 -7.02 -20.64
C LEU A 227 5.73 -7.05 -21.25
N GLU A 228 5.41 -8.09 -21.99
CA GLU A 228 4.06 -8.25 -22.59
C GLU A 228 2.99 -8.39 -21.49
N THR A 229 3.27 -9.19 -20.47
CA THR A 229 2.37 -9.40 -19.34
C THR A 229 2.15 -8.10 -18.54
N ALA A 230 3.23 -7.37 -18.29
CA ALA A 230 3.15 -6.07 -17.60
C ALA A 230 2.32 -5.05 -18.39
N GLN A 231 2.49 -4.97 -19.72
CA GLN A 231 1.70 -4.07 -20.56
C GLN A 231 0.20 -4.38 -20.53
N LYS A 232 -0.18 -5.64 -20.35
CA LYS A 232 -1.59 -6.08 -20.29
C LYS A 232 -2.19 -5.94 -18.89
N HIS A 233 -1.42 -6.26 -17.84
CA HIS A 233 -1.95 -6.49 -16.50
C HIS A 233 -1.47 -5.50 -15.44
N ASN A 234 -0.49 -4.64 -15.74
CA ASN A 234 -0.04 -3.64 -14.76
C ASN A 234 -1.16 -2.66 -14.42
N LEU A 235 -1.48 -2.55 -13.14
CA LEU A 235 -2.60 -1.76 -12.63
C LEU A 235 -2.42 -0.25 -12.86
N SER A 236 -1.20 0.27 -12.66
CA SER A 236 -0.90 1.70 -12.86
C SER A 236 -1.07 2.11 -14.33
N LEU A 237 -0.66 1.24 -15.27
CA LEU A 237 -0.84 1.46 -16.69
C LEU A 237 -2.32 1.45 -17.09
N GLN A 238 -3.09 0.52 -16.54
CA GLN A 238 -4.54 0.46 -16.74
C GLN A 238 -5.23 1.72 -16.23
N ALA A 239 -4.90 2.18 -15.00
CA ALA A 239 -5.44 3.42 -14.44
C ALA A 239 -5.12 4.63 -15.33
N SER A 240 -3.88 4.75 -15.82
CA SER A 240 -3.46 5.83 -16.71
C SER A 240 -4.21 5.81 -18.05
N HIS A 241 -4.41 4.62 -18.64
CA HIS A 241 -5.20 4.46 -19.87
C HIS A 241 -6.68 4.85 -19.68
N ILE A 242 -7.30 4.46 -18.56
CA ILE A 242 -8.68 4.86 -18.24
C ILE A 242 -8.75 6.36 -17.98
N GLY A 243 -7.72 6.96 -17.34
CA GLY A 243 -7.60 8.41 -17.16
C GLY A 243 -7.60 9.18 -18.50
N TYR A 244 -6.93 8.65 -19.52
CA TYR A 244 -6.99 9.19 -20.87
C TYR A 244 -8.42 9.09 -21.46
N LYS A 245 -9.13 7.97 -21.26
CA LYS A 245 -10.55 7.85 -21.69
C LYS A 245 -11.47 8.82 -20.96
N ALA A 246 -11.24 9.04 -19.66
CA ALA A 246 -12.00 10.02 -18.87
C ALA A 246 -11.78 11.46 -19.36
N ALA A 247 -10.55 11.82 -19.75
CA ALA A 247 -10.24 13.14 -20.29
C ALA A 247 -10.95 13.41 -21.63
N LYS A 248 -11.15 12.39 -22.47
CA LYS A 248 -11.95 12.52 -23.72
C LYS A 248 -13.39 12.94 -23.43
N GLN A 249 -14.00 12.43 -22.35
CA GLN A 249 -15.34 12.84 -21.96
C GLN A 249 -15.35 14.30 -21.47
N GLY A 250 -14.27 14.79 -20.86
CA GLY A 250 -14.12 16.19 -20.44
C GLY A 250 -14.28 17.20 -21.59
N VAL A 251 -13.81 16.86 -22.80
CA VAL A 251 -14.02 17.70 -23.98
C VAL A 251 -15.51 17.76 -24.37
N LEU A 252 -16.21 16.62 -24.30
CA LEU A 252 -17.65 16.58 -24.60
C LEU A 252 -18.47 17.37 -23.58
N ILE A 253 -18.04 17.38 -22.32
CA ILE A 253 -18.64 18.23 -21.27
C ILE A 253 -18.45 19.71 -21.62
N ALA A 254 -17.22 20.12 -21.95
CA ALA A 254 -16.91 21.50 -22.30
C ALA A 254 -17.64 21.94 -23.56
N ILE A 255 -17.78 21.08 -24.57
CA ILE A 255 -18.59 21.39 -25.79
C ILE A 255 -20.06 21.51 -25.43
N GLY A 256 -20.59 20.69 -24.53
CA GLY A 256 -21.96 20.73 -24.06
C GLY A 256 -22.36 22.09 -23.50
N HIS A 257 -21.43 22.76 -22.82
CA HIS A 257 -21.65 24.13 -22.29
C HIS A 257 -21.70 25.25 -23.36
N LEU A 258 -21.41 24.92 -24.62
CA LEU A 258 -21.64 25.83 -25.77
C LEU A 258 -23.04 25.63 -26.39
N LEU A 259 -23.75 24.58 -26.00
CA LEU A 259 -25.06 24.22 -26.54
C LEU A 259 -26.19 24.71 -25.64
N PRO A 260 -27.45 24.74 -26.13
CA PRO A 260 -28.57 25.16 -25.30
C PRO A 260 -28.73 24.30 -24.05
N SER A 261 -29.17 24.90 -22.97
CA SER A 261 -29.64 24.24 -21.77
C SER A 261 -31.13 24.48 -21.55
N ILE A 262 -31.85 23.46 -21.07
CA ILE A 262 -33.29 23.52 -20.79
C ILE A 262 -33.52 23.08 -19.35
N SER A 263 -34.15 23.94 -18.57
CA SER A 263 -34.58 23.63 -17.20
C SER A 263 -36.07 23.89 -17.01
N ILE A 264 -36.67 23.11 -16.14
CA ILE A 264 -38.04 23.24 -15.69
C ILE A 264 -38.01 23.63 -14.22
N SER A 265 -38.74 24.64 -13.82
CA SER A 265 -38.91 24.98 -12.42
C SER A 265 -40.37 25.17 -12.06
N SER A 266 -40.74 24.76 -10.85
CA SER A 266 -42.03 25.04 -10.22
C SER A 266 -41.78 25.72 -8.89
N THR A 267 -42.37 26.88 -8.69
CA THR A 267 -42.20 27.67 -7.47
C THR A 267 -43.56 27.94 -6.86
N SER A 268 -43.72 27.59 -5.59
CA SER A 268 -44.87 27.96 -4.75
C SER A 268 -44.38 28.89 -3.65
N SER A 269 -44.89 30.11 -3.61
CA SER A 269 -44.49 31.07 -2.60
C SER A 269 -45.70 31.58 -1.81
N TYR A 270 -45.51 31.62 -0.49
CA TYR A 270 -46.44 32.27 0.45
C TYR A 270 -45.78 33.52 0.98
N ILE A 271 -46.37 34.66 0.70
CA ILE A 271 -45.84 35.97 1.08
C ILE A 271 -46.81 36.62 2.06
N TYR A 272 -46.31 36.91 3.25
CA TYR A 272 -47.00 37.68 4.27
C TYR A 272 -46.40 39.10 4.30
N ASN A 273 -47.18 40.10 3.89
CA ASN A 273 -46.75 41.49 3.87
C ASN A 273 -47.54 42.26 4.92
N ASN A 274 -46.83 42.84 5.87
CA ASN A 274 -47.38 43.77 6.85
C ASN A 274 -46.65 45.10 6.76
N TYR A 275 -46.78 45.71 5.58
CA TYR A 275 -46.03 46.96 5.27
C TYR A 275 -46.68 48.23 5.80
N ASN A 276 -48.00 48.23 6.03
CA ASN A 276 -48.71 49.42 6.47
C ASN A 276 -49.62 49.08 7.67
N PRO A 277 -49.39 49.69 8.86
CA PRO A 277 -50.21 49.44 10.03
C PRO A 277 -51.69 49.91 9.87
N TYR A 278 -52.02 50.69 8.81
CA TYR A 278 -53.38 51.11 8.48
C TYR A 278 -54.07 50.27 7.41
N MET A 279 -53.39 49.27 6.85
CA MET A 279 -53.96 48.28 5.92
C MET A 279 -53.89 46.89 6.55
N ASN A 280 -54.95 46.11 6.30
CA ASN A 280 -54.94 44.72 6.74
C ASN A 280 -53.74 43.95 6.16
N PRO A 281 -53.08 43.06 6.94
CA PRO A 281 -52.05 42.25 6.43
C PRO A 281 -52.53 41.39 5.25
N HIS A 282 -51.82 41.42 4.13
CA HIS A 282 -52.17 40.67 2.94
C HIS A 282 -51.30 39.41 2.87
N THR A 283 -51.96 38.26 2.77
CA THR A 283 -51.30 37.00 2.41
C THR A 283 -51.52 36.76 0.93
N GLN A 284 -50.43 36.46 0.23
CA GLN A 284 -50.46 36.13 -1.18
C GLN A 284 -49.81 34.75 -1.41
N ILE A 285 -50.53 33.90 -2.12
CA ILE A 285 -49.99 32.60 -2.58
C ILE A 285 -49.76 32.74 -4.08
N ASN A 286 -48.52 32.60 -4.49
CA ASN A 286 -48.13 32.64 -5.91
C ASN A 286 -47.57 31.28 -6.31
N ASN A 287 -48.15 30.68 -7.35
CA ASN A 287 -47.65 29.46 -7.97
C ASN A 287 -47.19 29.79 -9.38
N ALA A 288 -45.94 29.47 -9.69
CA ALA A 288 -45.35 29.67 -11.00
C ALA A 288 -44.76 28.37 -11.52
N PHE A 289 -45.01 28.09 -12.79
CA PHE A 289 -44.34 27.05 -13.56
C PHE A 289 -43.57 27.70 -14.70
N GLU A 290 -42.30 27.38 -14.83
CA GLU A 290 -41.41 28.02 -15.80
C GLU A 290 -40.59 26.99 -16.53
N ILE A 291 -40.50 27.11 -17.84
CA ILE A 291 -39.56 26.39 -18.69
C ILE A 291 -38.60 27.43 -19.24
N THR A 292 -37.32 27.28 -18.87
CA THR A 292 -36.28 28.19 -19.29
C THR A 292 -35.33 27.47 -20.26
N MET A 293 -35.15 28.06 -21.46
CA MET A 293 -34.11 27.69 -22.41
C MET A 293 -33.05 28.77 -22.45
N SER A 294 -31.80 28.43 -22.23
CA SER A 294 -30.67 29.35 -22.28
C SER A 294 -29.63 28.86 -23.27
N LEU A 295 -29.24 29.73 -24.21
CA LEU A 295 -28.17 29.50 -25.16
C LEU A 295 -27.09 30.56 -24.97
N PRO A 296 -25.88 30.19 -24.50
CA PRO A 296 -24.79 31.14 -24.35
C PRO A 296 -24.17 31.47 -25.72
N ILE A 297 -24.54 32.62 -26.31
CA ILE A 297 -23.99 33.06 -27.60
C ILE A 297 -22.55 33.55 -27.45
N PHE A 298 -22.27 34.34 -26.42
CA PHE A 298 -20.93 34.84 -26.12
C PHE A 298 -20.77 35.09 -24.63
N GLN A 299 -19.78 34.42 -24.05
CA GLN A 299 -19.43 34.55 -22.64
C GLN A 299 -17.95 34.94 -22.51
N GLN A 300 -17.58 36.06 -23.08
CA GLN A 300 -16.22 36.65 -22.98
C GLN A 300 -15.10 35.66 -23.42
N GLY A 301 -15.43 34.70 -24.26
CA GLY A 301 -14.49 33.66 -24.70
C GLY A 301 -14.25 32.49 -23.71
N LEU A 302 -14.84 32.52 -22.52
CA LEU A 302 -14.57 31.52 -21.46
C LEU A 302 -14.91 30.10 -21.90
N ASN A 303 -16.05 29.87 -22.53
CA ASN A 303 -16.46 28.53 -22.97
C ASN A 303 -15.55 27.99 -24.09
N ILE A 304 -15.09 28.85 -25.00
CA ILE A 304 -14.14 28.47 -26.05
C ILE A 304 -12.80 28.12 -25.44
N ALA A 305 -12.31 28.88 -24.48
CA ALA A 305 -11.10 28.63 -23.74
C ALA A 305 -11.19 27.29 -22.95
N ALA A 306 -12.35 26.99 -22.33
CA ALA A 306 -12.59 25.72 -21.63
C ALA A 306 -12.49 24.49 -22.55
N VAL A 307 -13.02 24.60 -23.79
CA VAL A 307 -12.85 23.53 -24.81
C VAL A 307 -11.39 23.36 -25.20
N GLN A 308 -10.65 24.46 -25.41
CA GLN A 308 -9.22 24.42 -25.71
C GLN A 308 -8.44 23.76 -24.55
N GLN A 309 -8.70 24.18 -23.32
CA GLN A 309 -8.09 23.59 -22.11
C GLN A 309 -8.38 22.10 -22.02
N SER A 310 -9.61 21.65 -22.25
CA SER A 310 -9.99 20.24 -22.21
C SER A 310 -9.28 19.43 -23.32
N ARG A 311 -9.08 20.01 -24.50
CA ARG A 311 -8.29 19.39 -25.58
C ARG A 311 -6.81 19.24 -25.20
N LEU A 312 -6.23 20.24 -24.54
CA LEU A 312 -4.86 20.15 -24.01
C LEU A 312 -4.76 19.09 -22.91
N ALA A 313 -5.78 18.97 -22.05
CA ALA A 313 -5.84 17.93 -21.03
C ALA A 313 -5.84 16.50 -21.62
N ILE A 314 -6.48 16.28 -22.79
CA ILE A 314 -6.37 15.00 -23.50
C ILE A 314 -4.91 14.72 -23.90
N LYS A 315 -4.22 15.73 -24.51
CA LYS A 315 -2.82 15.57 -24.91
C LYS A 315 -1.92 15.29 -23.69
N GLN A 316 -2.12 16.03 -22.60
CA GLN A 316 -1.42 15.79 -21.34
C GLN A 316 -1.60 14.33 -20.85
N LYS A 317 -2.85 13.85 -20.78
CA LYS A 317 -3.13 12.47 -20.34
C LYS A 317 -2.61 11.41 -21.29
N MET A 318 -2.57 11.69 -22.59
CA MET A 318 -1.96 10.82 -23.58
C MET A 318 -0.44 10.69 -23.35
N TYR A 319 0.25 11.80 -23.14
CA TYR A 319 1.70 11.75 -22.84
C TYR A 319 1.99 11.13 -21.46
N SER A 320 1.15 11.37 -20.45
CA SER A 320 1.25 10.69 -19.15
C SER A 320 1.08 9.17 -19.29
N TYR A 321 0.22 8.69 -20.19
CA TYR A 321 0.11 7.26 -20.47
C TYR A 321 1.37 6.70 -21.15
N HIS A 322 1.96 7.41 -22.13
CA HIS A 322 3.21 6.99 -22.75
C HIS A 322 4.40 7.01 -21.77
N GLU A 323 4.45 8.00 -20.89
CA GLU A 323 5.42 8.06 -19.80
C GLU A 323 5.27 6.86 -18.85
N ALA A 324 4.05 6.56 -18.39
CA ALA A 324 3.77 5.41 -17.55
C ALA A 324 4.18 4.09 -18.25
N LEU A 325 3.93 3.96 -19.55
CA LEU A 325 4.36 2.79 -20.33
C LEU A 325 5.88 2.64 -20.34
N ASN A 326 6.62 3.73 -20.54
CA ASN A 326 8.09 3.71 -20.55
C ASN A 326 8.65 3.41 -19.16
N ALA A 327 8.07 4.02 -18.12
CA ALA A 327 8.46 3.77 -16.72
C ALA A 327 8.25 2.30 -16.32
N ILE A 328 7.13 1.69 -16.77
CA ILE A 328 6.88 0.28 -16.48
C ILE A 328 7.85 -0.63 -17.25
N LYS A 329 8.17 -0.32 -18.51
CA LYS A 329 9.20 -1.07 -19.26
C LYS A 329 10.55 -1.02 -18.54
N GLU A 330 11.00 0.16 -18.13
CA GLU A 330 12.22 0.33 -17.36
C GLU A 330 12.18 -0.44 -16.04
N ALA A 331 11.09 -0.34 -15.27
CA ALA A 331 10.94 -1.03 -14.00
C ALA A 331 10.96 -2.57 -14.16
N VAL A 332 10.33 -3.11 -15.20
CA VAL A 332 10.35 -4.56 -15.50
C VAL A 332 11.76 -5.03 -15.87
N ILE A 333 12.47 -4.29 -16.75
CA ILE A 333 13.84 -4.61 -17.12
C ILE A 333 14.76 -4.57 -15.89
N SER A 334 14.66 -3.50 -15.10
CA SER A 334 15.44 -3.36 -13.86
C SER A 334 15.16 -4.48 -12.86
N SER A 335 13.88 -4.82 -12.67
CA SER A 335 13.49 -5.91 -11.76
C SER A 335 13.97 -7.29 -12.26
N TRP A 336 13.95 -7.52 -13.57
CA TRP A 336 14.47 -8.73 -14.20
C TRP A 336 15.98 -8.88 -13.96
N GLU A 337 16.75 -7.83 -14.23
CA GLU A 337 18.19 -7.80 -13.99
C GLU A 337 18.53 -7.92 -12.48
N ASN A 338 17.71 -7.36 -11.61
CA ASN A 338 17.86 -7.53 -10.16
C ASN A 338 17.70 -8.99 -9.72
N ILE A 339 16.79 -9.75 -10.32
CA ILE A 339 16.63 -11.19 -10.05
C ILE A 339 17.85 -11.97 -10.56
N ALA A 340 18.34 -11.68 -11.77
CA ALA A 340 19.53 -12.33 -12.32
C ALA A 340 20.77 -12.04 -11.45
N THR A 341 20.94 -10.79 -11.03
CA THR A 341 22.00 -10.37 -10.11
C THR A 341 21.87 -11.06 -8.75
N ALA A 342 20.68 -11.09 -8.16
CA ALA A 342 20.43 -11.73 -6.86
C ALA A 342 20.73 -13.25 -6.90
N ASN A 343 20.38 -13.94 -7.96
CA ASN A 343 20.70 -15.36 -8.16
C ASN A 343 22.22 -15.60 -8.29
N SER A 344 22.94 -14.73 -9.03
CA SER A 344 24.40 -14.80 -9.14
C SER A 344 25.08 -14.55 -7.79
N MET A 345 24.58 -13.57 -7.04
CA MET A 345 25.05 -13.29 -5.67
C MET A 345 24.76 -14.43 -4.72
N LEU A 346 23.63 -15.14 -4.88
CA LEU A 346 23.30 -16.31 -4.08
C LEU A 346 24.31 -17.43 -4.28
N GLN A 347 24.66 -17.73 -5.55
CA GLN A 347 25.68 -18.72 -5.86
C GLN A 347 27.04 -18.33 -5.25
N ALA A 348 27.48 -17.08 -5.41
CA ALA A 348 28.73 -16.61 -4.84
C ALA A 348 28.72 -16.63 -3.30
N ALA A 349 27.60 -16.31 -2.65
CA ALA A 349 27.48 -16.40 -1.20
C ALA A 349 27.51 -17.85 -0.68
N GLN A 350 26.89 -18.79 -1.40
CA GLN A 350 26.99 -20.23 -1.08
C GLN A 350 28.42 -20.74 -1.16
N ASP A 351 29.14 -20.38 -2.23
CA ASP A 351 30.55 -20.73 -2.42
C ASP A 351 31.42 -20.10 -1.31
N SER A 352 31.18 -18.84 -0.96
CA SER A 352 31.87 -18.15 0.14
C SER A 352 31.69 -18.88 1.47
N VAL A 353 30.49 -19.31 1.84
CA VAL A 353 30.25 -20.09 3.06
C VAL A 353 30.99 -21.40 2.99
N LYS A 354 30.86 -22.15 1.89
CA LYS A 354 31.51 -23.46 1.69
C LYS A 354 33.02 -23.37 1.88
N TYR A 355 33.68 -22.40 1.25
CA TYR A 355 35.15 -22.27 1.36
C TYR A 355 35.57 -21.67 2.70
N SER A 356 34.81 -20.81 3.33
CA SER A 356 35.08 -20.33 4.70
C SER A 356 34.99 -21.47 5.72
N GLU A 357 34.09 -22.43 5.55
CA GLU A 357 34.01 -23.62 6.40
C GLU A 357 35.23 -24.51 6.23
N VAL A 358 35.73 -24.71 5.00
CA VAL A 358 36.97 -25.48 4.74
C VAL A 358 38.18 -24.77 5.35
N VAL A 359 38.30 -23.47 5.19
CA VAL A 359 39.40 -22.65 5.75
C VAL A 359 39.38 -22.74 7.28
N LEU A 360 38.21 -22.55 7.90
CA LEU A 360 38.10 -22.67 9.37
C LEU A 360 38.48 -24.04 9.87
N SER A 361 38.07 -25.11 9.17
CA SER A 361 38.42 -26.50 9.54
C SER A 361 39.94 -26.72 9.44
N GLY A 362 40.57 -26.22 8.36
CA GLY A 362 42.03 -26.32 8.16
C GLY A 362 42.83 -25.56 9.24
N ILE A 363 42.42 -24.28 9.48
CA ILE A 363 43.10 -23.46 10.51
C ILE A 363 42.96 -24.06 11.90
N LYS A 364 41.81 -24.69 12.23
CA LYS A 364 41.63 -25.42 13.52
C LYS A 364 42.61 -26.58 13.66
N GLN A 365 42.77 -27.41 12.63
CA GLN A 365 43.72 -28.51 12.64
C GLN A 365 45.18 -28.04 12.72
N GLU A 366 45.54 -26.98 11.98
CA GLU A 366 46.88 -26.39 12.06
C GLU A 366 47.14 -25.76 13.43
N ALA A 367 46.14 -25.16 14.08
CA ALA A 367 46.26 -24.59 15.42
C ALA A 367 46.43 -25.68 16.50
N GLU A 368 45.81 -26.85 16.37
CA GLU A 368 46.02 -28.00 17.25
C GLU A 368 47.46 -28.50 17.17
N LEU A 369 48.11 -28.37 16.02
CA LEU A 369 49.52 -28.72 15.81
C LEU A 369 50.47 -27.57 16.18
N ASN A 370 49.99 -26.43 16.74
CA ASN A 370 50.72 -25.20 17.04
C ASN A 370 51.37 -24.53 15.82
N LEU A 371 50.83 -24.79 14.60
CA LEU A 371 51.27 -24.13 13.36
C LEU A 371 50.52 -22.83 13.09
N ARG A 372 49.46 -22.54 13.79
CA ARG A 372 48.64 -21.31 13.70
C ARG A 372 48.37 -20.74 15.09
N THR A 373 48.12 -19.43 15.11
CA THR A 373 47.78 -18.73 16.35
C THR A 373 46.29 -18.86 16.68
N VAL A 374 45.92 -18.65 17.94
CA VAL A 374 44.53 -18.54 18.36
C VAL A 374 43.82 -17.42 17.61
N LEU A 375 44.53 -16.35 17.28
CA LEU A 375 43.99 -15.22 16.53
C LEU A 375 43.53 -15.65 15.13
N ASP A 376 44.31 -16.48 14.42
CA ASP A 376 43.93 -16.97 13.08
C ASP A 376 42.61 -17.76 13.13
N VAL A 377 42.39 -18.58 14.18
CA VAL A 377 41.13 -19.31 14.37
C VAL A 377 39.97 -18.36 14.62
N LEU A 378 40.14 -17.32 15.46
CA LEU A 378 39.11 -16.35 15.78
C LEU A 378 38.73 -15.51 14.56
N ASP A 379 39.71 -15.14 13.72
CA ASP A 379 39.49 -14.42 12.48
C ASP A 379 38.73 -15.28 11.45
N ALA A 380 39.07 -16.55 11.30
CA ALA A 380 38.36 -17.47 10.44
C ALA A 380 36.91 -17.72 10.90
N GLU A 381 36.65 -17.81 12.20
CA GLU A 381 35.27 -17.90 12.77
C GLU A 381 34.47 -16.65 12.44
N GLN A 382 35.08 -15.47 12.51
CA GLN A 382 34.41 -14.19 12.17
C GLN A 382 34.11 -14.08 10.68
N GLU A 383 35.03 -14.49 9.80
CA GLU A 383 34.80 -14.51 8.36
C GLU A 383 33.69 -15.51 7.98
N LEU A 384 33.63 -16.67 8.60
CA LEU A 384 32.54 -17.63 8.40
C LEU A 384 31.20 -17.04 8.86
N LEU A 385 31.13 -16.35 10.01
CA LEU A 385 29.91 -15.69 10.47
C LEU A 385 29.44 -14.64 9.45
N LYS A 386 30.36 -13.79 8.95
CA LYS A 386 30.04 -12.79 7.92
C LYS A 386 29.49 -13.44 6.64
N ALA A 387 30.14 -14.52 6.18
CA ALA A 387 29.70 -15.26 5.00
C ALA A 387 28.30 -15.85 5.20
N LYS A 388 27.99 -16.44 6.36
CA LYS A 388 26.66 -16.98 6.68
C LYS A 388 25.60 -15.90 6.78
N VAL A 389 25.88 -14.78 7.44
CA VAL A 389 24.97 -13.63 7.51
C VAL A 389 24.69 -13.06 6.12
N ASN A 390 25.71 -12.95 5.27
CA ASN A 390 25.56 -12.52 3.89
C ASN A 390 24.66 -13.46 3.10
N LEU A 391 24.85 -14.80 3.23
CA LEU A 391 24.03 -15.81 2.56
C LEU A 391 22.55 -15.66 2.93
N VAL A 392 22.22 -15.50 4.23
CA VAL A 392 20.85 -15.33 4.70
C VAL A 392 20.21 -14.07 4.12
N ASN A 393 20.96 -12.96 4.05
CA ASN A 393 20.46 -11.72 3.46
C ASN A 393 20.21 -11.85 1.94
N VAL A 394 21.12 -12.51 1.21
CA VAL A 394 20.99 -12.69 -0.24
C VAL A 394 19.82 -13.63 -0.57
N GLN A 395 19.62 -14.70 0.21
CA GLN A 395 18.45 -15.59 0.06
C GLN A 395 17.14 -14.82 0.20
N SER A 396 17.04 -13.94 1.20
CA SER A 396 15.88 -13.07 1.38
C SER A 396 15.68 -12.13 0.20
N ASN A 397 16.75 -11.51 -0.32
CA ASN A 397 16.70 -10.59 -1.45
C ASN A 397 16.21 -11.25 -2.75
N VAL A 398 16.59 -12.50 -3.01
CA VAL A 398 16.06 -13.24 -4.18
C VAL A 398 14.55 -13.33 -4.13
N ILE A 399 13.98 -13.73 -2.99
CA ILE A 399 12.54 -13.86 -2.82
C ILE A 399 11.83 -12.51 -2.99
N ILE A 400 12.32 -11.46 -2.33
CA ILE A 400 11.76 -10.11 -2.42
C ILE A 400 11.79 -9.60 -3.86
N SER A 401 12.90 -9.82 -4.59
CA SER A 401 13.02 -9.40 -6.00
C SER A 401 12.01 -10.09 -6.90
N ILE A 402 11.74 -11.36 -6.67
CA ILE A 402 10.73 -12.14 -7.41
C ILE A 402 9.33 -11.58 -7.16
N TYR A 403 8.96 -11.32 -5.90
CA TYR A 403 7.65 -10.75 -5.58
C TYR A 403 7.47 -9.33 -6.12
N ASN A 404 8.55 -8.53 -6.17
CA ASN A 404 8.53 -7.22 -6.81
C ASN A 404 8.25 -7.33 -8.33
N LEU A 405 8.88 -8.30 -9.03
CA LEU A 405 8.57 -8.53 -10.44
C LEU A 405 7.12 -8.96 -10.64
N LEU A 406 6.62 -9.91 -9.83
CA LEU A 406 5.23 -10.38 -9.91
C LEU A 406 4.23 -9.25 -9.68
N ALA A 407 4.53 -8.31 -8.80
CA ALA A 407 3.74 -7.11 -8.61
C ALA A 407 3.75 -6.22 -9.86
N LEU A 408 4.92 -5.95 -10.45
CA LEU A 408 5.04 -5.11 -11.65
C LEU A 408 4.29 -5.70 -12.85
N ILE A 409 4.33 -7.02 -13.02
CA ILE A 409 3.60 -7.69 -14.13
C ILE A 409 2.11 -7.93 -13.82
N GLY A 410 1.63 -7.54 -12.62
CA GLY A 410 0.24 -7.69 -12.22
C GLY A 410 -0.19 -9.12 -11.90
N GLN A 411 0.75 -10.01 -11.59
CA GLN A 411 0.50 -11.43 -11.25
C GLN A 411 0.64 -11.72 -9.74
N LEU A 412 0.75 -10.71 -8.90
CA LEU A 412 0.75 -10.88 -7.45
C LEU A 412 -0.68 -11.19 -6.96
N ASN A 413 -1.13 -12.41 -7.21
CA ASN A 413 -2.40 -12.94 -6.70
C ASN A 413 -2.12 -13.97 -5.62
N ILE A 414 -2.88 -13.89 -4.53
CA ILE A 414 -2.95 -14.96 -3.53
C ILE A 414 -4.04 -15.90 -4.02
N ASN A 415 -3.65 -17.10 -4.45
CA ASN A 415 -4.58 -18.19 -4.74
C ASN A 415 -5.09 -18.82 -3.45
#